data_890632226212fb05c666ca1cbe2fa563
#
_entry.id   890632226212fb05c666ca1cbe2fa563
#
_cell.length_a   1.000
_cell.length_b   1.000
_cell.length_c   1.000
_cell.angle_alpha   90.00
_cell.angle_beta   90.00
_cell.angle_gamma   90.00
#
_symmetry.space_group_name_H-M   'P 1'
#
loop_
_entity.id
_entity.type
_entity.pdbx_description
1 polymer ?
#
loop_
_entity_poly.entity_id
_entity_poly.type
_entity_poly.pdbx_seq_one_letter_code
_entity_poly.pdbx_strand_id
1 'polypeptide(L)'
;EITGVKARIIGLVGKYFPTGAHKVGAAFSCLVPRLVSGEFDPTKQKAVWPSTGNYCRGGAYDCALLDSPAIAILPQDMSAERFKWLKDIGTSEIFATPGCESNVKEIYDKCHELRKERGKDVVIFNQFEEIGNPIWHYHVTGAAALEVFEKVKKPGNRMSAWVSATGSAGTIAAGDHIKNVHPHARIVASEALQCPTLYNCGFGGHRIEGIGDKHIPWVHNARNTDVVVAIDDENCMRLLSVFNTPGGHEMLKKAGIKQEVIDQLSLMGISSISNVISAVKTAKMFEMDENDI
;
A
#
# COMPACT_ATOMS: atom_id res chain seq x y z
N GLU A 1 -7.10 -20.62 -12.70
CA GLU A 1 -8.52 -21.00 -12.73
C GLU A 1 -9.43 -19.81 -12.34
N ILE A 2 -9.26 -19.22 -11.15
CA ILE A 2 -10.12 -18.11 -10.70
C ILE A 2 -9.91 -16.80 -11.48
N THR A 3 -8.71 -16.57 -12.03
CA THR A 3 -8.33 -15.34 -12.72
C THR A 3 -8.66 -15.33 -14.21
N GLY A 4 -8.84 -16.50 -14.81
CA GLY A 4 -9.11 -16.65 -16.24
C GLY A 4 -7.95 -16.22 -17.16
N VAL A 5 -6.72 -16.14 -16.64
CA VAL A 5 -5.48 -15.91 -17.41
C VAL A 5 -4.53 -17.10 -17.24
N LYS A 6 -3.60 -17.26 -18.18
CA LYS A 6 -2.61 -18.33 -18.14
C LYS A 6 -1.43 -18.01 -17.22
N ALA A 7 -1.05 -16.73 -17.13
CA ALA A 7 0.01 -16.27 -16.26
C ALA A 7 -0.27 -16.62 -14.78
N ARG A 8 0.78 -16.92 -14.04
CA ARG A 8 0.68 -17.19 -12.60
C ARG A 8 0.75 -15.90 -11.81
N ILE A 9 -0.33 -15.56 -11.14
CA ILE A 9 -0.40 -14.38 -10.26
C ILE A 9 -0.07 -14.81 -8.83
N ILE A 10 0.96 -14.23 -8.25
CA ILE A 10 1.44 -14.53 -6.90
C ILE A 10 1.28 -13.28 -6.04
N GLY A 11 0.58 -13.39 -4.92
CA GLY A 11 0.34 -12.30 -3.99
C GLY A 11 1.24 -12.39 -2.75
N LEU A 12 1.90 -11.29 -2.40
CA LEU A 12 2.53 -11.13 -1.09
C LEU A 12 1.48 -10.66 -0.09
N VAL A 13 1.20 -11.49 0.93
CA VAL A 13 0.13 -11.24 1.89
C VAL A 13 0.62 -10.39 3.06
N GLY A 14 0.13 -9.14 3.14
CA GLY A 14 0.51 -8.18 4.18
C GLY A 14 -0.17 -8.38 5.55
N LYS A 15 -1.16 -9.28 5.66
CA LYS A 15 -1.90 -9.55 6.91
C LYS A 15 -1.00 -9.92 8.10
N TYR A 16 0.12 -10.56 7.84
CA TYR A 16 1.03 -11.08 8.87
C TYR A 16 2.02 -10.05 9.42
N PHE A 17 2.04 -8.83 8.87
CA PHE A 17 2.76 -7.73 9.52
C PHE A 17 2.08 -7.35 10.85
N PRO A 18 2.83 -6.84 11.84
CA PRO A 18 2.28 -6.50 13.16
C PRO A 18 1.05 -5.61 13.15
N THR A 19 0.96 -4.70 12.17
CA THR A 19 -0.19 -3.79 12.00
C THR A 19 -1.19 -4.29 10.95
N GLY A 20 -1.04 -5.51 10.44
CA GLY A 20 -1.86 -6.05 9.35
C GLY A 20 -1.59 -5.45 7.98
N ALA A 21 -0.53 -4.62 7.83
CA ALA A 21 -0.16 -3.97 6.58
C ALA A 21 1.36 -3.73 6.49
N HIS A 22 1.91 -3.74 5.27
CA HIS A 22 3.35 -3.52 5.02
C HIS A 22 3.86 -2.12 5.42
N LYS A 23 2.96 -1.18 5.65
CA LYS A 23 3.31 0.22 5.99
C LYS A 23 4.09 0.37 7.30
N VAL A 24 4.06 -0.61 8.21
CA VAL A 24 4.89 -0.62 9.41
C VAL A 24 6.38 -0.59 9.03
N GLY A 25 6.81 -1.36 8.06
CA GLY A 25 8.21 -1.34 7.60
C GLY A 25 8.61 -0.03 6.92
N ALA A 26 7.71 0.56 6.12
CA ALA A 26 7.94 1.87 5.52
C ALA A 26 8.09 2.97 6.59
N ALA A 27 7.25 2.95 7.64
CA ALA A 27 7.34 3.87 8.77
C ALA A 27 8.65 3.68 9.54
N PHE A 28 9.00 2.43 9.85
CA PHE A 28 10.27 2.07 10.49
C PHE A 28 11.49 2.62 9.71
N SER A 29 11.49 2.46 8.39
CA SER A 29 12.58 2.94 7.54
C SER A 29 12.65 4.48 7.41
N CYS A 30 11.57 5.19 7.72
CA CYS A 30 11.60 6.65 7.87
C CYS A 30 12.09 7.06 9.27
N LEU A 31 11.71 6.32 10.31
CA LEU A 31 11.99 6.64 11.72
C LEU A 31 13.46 6.39 12.09
N VAL A 32 13.97 5.20 11.79
CA VAL A 32 15.27 4.75 12.28
C VAL A 32 16.45 5.64 11.84
N PRO A 33 16.57 6.07 10.56
CA PRO A 33 17.65 6.95 10.16
C PRO A 33 17.69 8.25 10.97
N ARG A 34 16.55 8.86 11.26
CA ARG A 34 16.46 10.09 12.05
C ARG A 34 16.75 9.90 13.54
N LEU A 35 16.42 8.72 14.09
CA LEU A 35 16.84 8.34 15.43
C LEU A 35 18.36 8.20 15.52
N VAL A 36 18.97 7.50 14.57
CA VAL A 36 20.42 7.22 14.57
C VAL A 36 21.22 8.49 14.29
N SER A 37 20.75 9.38 13.42
CA SER A 37 21.40 10.66 13.13
C SER A 37 21.20 11.73 14.22
N GLY A 38 20.26 11.50 15.15
CA GLY A 38 19.87 12.49 16.16
C GLY A 38 18.94 13.60 15.63
N GLU A 39 18.40 13.45 14.41
CA GLU A 39 17.41 14.36 13.86
C GLU A 39 16.03 14.23 14.53
N PHE A 40 15.80 13.12 15.22
CA PHE A 40 14.64 12.87 16.06
C PHE A 40 15.06 12.38 17.44
N ASP A 41 14.71 13.14 18.49
CA ASP A 41 14.92 12.79 19.89
C ASP A 41 13.58 12.44 20.55
N PRO A 42 13.26 11.16 20.75
CA PRO A 42 11.96 10.72 21.28
C PRO A 42 11.71 11.18 22.72
N THR A 43 12.75 11.62 23.45
CA THR A 43 12.63 12.16 24.81
C THR A 43 12.16 13.61 24.84
N LYS A 44 12.22 14.32 23.71
CA LYS A 44 11.91 15.75 23.60
C LYS A 44 10.86 16.06 22.54
N GLN A 45 10.70 15.18 21.56
CA GLN A 45 9.91 15.43 20.37
C GLN A 45 8.82 14.38 20.20
N LYS A 46 7.73 14.76 19.55
CA LYS A 46 6.67 13.83 19.12
C LYS A 46 6.81 13.52 17.63
N ALA A 47 6.70 12.25 17.29
CA ALA A 47 6.66 11.81 15.90
C ALA A 47 5.27 12.01 15.30
N VAL A 48 5.16 12.79 14.23
CA VAL A 48 3.91 13.04 13.51
C VAL A 48 3.81 12.15 12.28
N TRP A 49 2.75 11.36 12.19
CA TRP A 49 2.50 10.38 11.15
C TRP A 49 1.28 10.77 10.30
N PRO A 50 1.48 11.57 9.22
CA PRO A 50 0.42 11.95 8.31
C PRO A 50 0.11 10.79 7.35
N SER A 51 -1.17 10.39 7.28
CA SER A 51 -1.56 9.25 6.45
C SER A 51 -3.07 9.15 6.30
N THR A 52 -3.50 8.36 5.34
CA THR A 52 -4.89 7.93 5.21
C THR A 52 -5.22 6.67 6.07
N GLY A 53 -4.27 6.18 6.87
CA GLY A 53 -4.55 5.10 7.83
C GLY A 53 -3.40 4.13 8.10
N ASN A 54 -3.01 3.29 7.16
CA ASN A 54 -2.05 2.21 7.41
C ASN A 54 -0.64 2.70 7.78
N TYR A 55 -0.20 3.82 7.23
CA TYR A 55 1.13 4.35 7.55
C TYR A 55 1.16 4.98 8.95
N CYS A 56 0.12 5.74 9.36
CA CYS A 56 0.07 6.25 10.72
C CYS A 56 -0.08 5.12 11.76
N ARG A 57 -0.78 4.03 11.43
CA ARG A 57 -0.78 2.80 12.26
C ARG A 57 0.62 2.21 12.38
N GLY A 58 1.37 2.14 11.27
CA GLY A 58 2.75 1.68 11.27
C GLY A 58 3.63 2.51 12.18
N GLY A 59 3.63 3.83 11.98
CA GLY A 59 4.43 4.75 12.79
C GLY A 59 4.04 4.80 14.26
N ALA A 60 2.74 4.71 14.57
CA ALA A 60 2.28 4.63 15.95
C ALA A 60 2.75 3.33 16.63
N TYR A 61 2.74 2.20 15.91
CA TYR A 61 3.27 0.93 16.40
C TYR A 61 4.78 1.03 16.66
N ASP A 62 5.55 1.55 15.70
CA ASP A 62 7.01 1.70 15.85
C ASP A 62 7.35 2.63 17.03
N CYS A 63 6.59 3.71 17.21
CA CYS A 63 6.74 4.61 18.35
C CYS A 63 6.38 3.92 19.68
N ALA A 64 5.33 3.10 19.72
CA ALA A 64 4.95 2.35 20.92
C ALA A 64 6.04 1.37 21.34
N LEU A 65 6.73 0.71 20.40
CA LEU A 65 7.89 -0.15 20.70
C LEU A 65 9.07 0.59 21.32
N LEU A 66 9.19 1.90 21.03
CA LEU A 66 10.28 2.74 21.50
C LEU A 66 9.88 3.63 22.69
N ASP A 67 8.69 3.45 23.24
CA ASP A 67 8.09 4.32 24.27
C ASP A 67 8.15 5.81 23.89
N SER A 68 7.92 6.09 22.60
CA SER A 68 7.99 7.42 22.00
C SER A 68 6.59 7.97 21.74
N PRO A 69 6.31 9.27 22.04
CA PRO A 69 5.00 9.85 21.79
C PRO A 69 4.74 10.02 20.29
N ALA A 70 3.60 9.50 19.82
CA ALA A 70 3.15 9.59 18.44
C ALA A 70 1.93 10.50 18.28
N ILE A 71 1.87 11.22 17.17
CA ILE A 71 0.72 11.99 16.69
C ILE A 71 0.29 11.40 15.36
N ALA A 72 -0.97 11.01 15.23
CA ALA A 72 -1.55 10.56 13.96
C ALA A 72 -2.42 11.65 13.32
N ILE A 73 -2.29 11.82 12.01
CA ILE A 73 -3.16 12.70 11.21
C ILE A 73 -3.78 11.87 10.12
N LEU A 74 -5.12 11.79 10.05
CA LEU A 74 -5.83 11.02 9.04
C LEU A 74 -7.20 11.63 8.72
N PRO A 75 -7.78 11.37 7.52
CA PRO A 75 -9.08 11.89 7.17
C PRO A 75 -10.19 11.36 8.07
N GLN A 76 -11.20 12.20 8.32
CA GLN A 76 -12.31 11.86 9.22
C GLN A 76 -13.20 10.73 8.70
N ASP A 77 -13.28 10.56 7.38
CA ASP A 77 -14.14 9.57 6.73
C ASP A 77 -13.52 8.15 6.72
N MET A 78 -12.35 7.99 7.37
CA MET A 78 -11.76 6.66 7.54
C MET A 78 -12.56 5.80 8.52
N SER A 79 -12.42 4.48 8.40
CA SER A 79 -13.15 3.53 9.25
C SER A 79 -12.92 3.77 10.75
N ALA A 80 -13.99 3.65 11.53
CA ALA A 80 -13.94 3.81 12.99
C ALA A 80 -12.94 2.83 13.65
N GLU A 81 -12.71 1.66 13.04
CA GLU A 81 -11.71 0.69 13.50
C GLU A 81 -10.30 1.28 13.50
N ARG A 82 -9.94 2.09 12.49
CA ARG A 82 -8.61 2.72 12.42
C ARG A 82 -8.39 3.70 13.56
N PHE A 83 -9.38 4.54 13.86
CA PHE A 83 -9.33 5.47 14.99
C PHE A 83 -9.25 4.74 16.34
N LYS A 84 -10.05 3.67 16.51
CA LYS A 84 -10.02 2.86 17.72
C LYS A 84 -8.65 2.23 17.91
N TRP A 85 -8.10 1.62 16.86
CA TRP A 85 -6.79 0.97 16.93
C TRP A 85 -5.67 1.95 17.33
N LEU A 86 -5.67 3.16 16.76
CA LEU A 86 -4.70 4.19 17.12
C LEU A 86 -4.80 4.59 18.61
N LYS A 87 -6.00 4.68 19.14
CA LYS A 87 -6.22 4.93 20.58
C LYS A 87 -5.72 3.77 21.44
N ASP A 88 -6.04 2.56 21.04
CA ASP A 88 -5.69 1.34 21.79
C ASP A 88 -4.16 1.12 21.86
N ILE A 89 -3.40 1.50 20.82
CA ILE A 89 -1.93 1.41 20.82
C ILE A 89 -1.25 2.55 21.62
N GLY A 90 -2.00 3.51 22.14
CA GLY A 90 -1.45 4.60 22.95
C GLY A 90 -0.98 5.82 22.16
N THR A 91 -1.50 6.04 20.94
CA THR A 91 -1.23 7.28 20.20
C THR A 91 -1.62 8.50 21.01
N SER A 92 -0.67 9.41 21.27
CA SER A 92 -0.87 10.53 22.21
C SER A 92 -1.89 11.56 21.72
N GLU A 93 -1.95 11.81 20.42
CA GLU A 93 -2.89 12.72 19.78
C GLU A 93 -3.33 12.19 18.42
N ILE A 94 -4.62 12.37 18.07
CA ILE A 94 -5.17 11.97 16.78
C ILE A 94 -5.94 13.17 16.21
N PHE A 95 -5.51 13.65 15.05
CA PHE A 95 -6.16 14.71 14.30
C PHE A 95 -6.94 14.13 13.12
N ALA A 96 -8.25 14.36 13.09
CA ALA A 96 -9.10 14.05 11.97
C ALA A 96 -9.19 15.27 11.03
N THR A 97 -8.73 15.12 9.78
CA THR A 97 -8.82 16.15 8.75
C THR A 97 -10.09 15.97 7.92
N PRO A 98 -10.65 17.04 7.32
CA PRO A 98 -11.83 16.91 6.46
C PRO A 98 -11.58 16.00 5.27
N GLY A 99 -12.60 15.21 4.88
CA GLY A 99 -12.62 14.43 3.65
C GLY A 99 -12.25 12.96 3.79
N CYS A 100 -12.02 12.34 2.64
CA CYS A 100 -11.82 10.90 2.47
C CYS A 100 -10.36 10.51 2.19
N GLU A 101 -10.15 9.28 1.77
CA GLU A 101 -8.85 8.66 1.46
C GLU A 101 -7.92 9.52 0.59
N SER A 102 -8.47 10.22 -0.41
CA SER A 102 -7.68 11.01 -1.37
C SER A 102 -7.41 12.46 -0.91
N ASN A 103 -7.92 12.88 0.27
CA ASN A 103 -7.76 14.24 0.78
C ASN A 103 -6.40 14.46 1.48
N VAL A 104 -5.32 14.23 0.76
CA VAL A 104 -3.95 14.32 1.28
C VAL A 104 -3.51 15.77 1.51
N LYS A 105 -4.04 16.74 0.73
CA LYS A 105 -3.74 18.15 0.92
C LYS A 105 -4.12 18.65 2.33
N GLU A 106 -5.28 18.26 2.81
CA GLU A 106 -5.78 18.63 4.12
C GLU A 106 -4.89 18.07 5.25
N ILE A 107 -4.30 16.89 5.01
CA ILE A 107 -3.27 16.28 5.88
C ILE A 107 -1.99 17.14 5.88
N TYR A 108 -1.54 17.60 4.71
CA TYR A 108 -0.36 18.50 4.61
C TYR A 108 -0.59 19.83 5.29
N ASP A 109 -1.76 20.43 5.10
CA ASP A 109 -2.12 21.69 5.75
C ASP A 109 -2.04 21.55 7.28
N LYS A 110 -2.54 20.43 7.84
CA LYS A 110 -2.42 20.15 9.28
C LYS A 110 -0.97 19.91 9.72
N CYS A 111 -0.15 19.29 8.90
CA CYS A 111 1.29 19.16 9.18
C CYS A 111 1.97 20.54 9.26
N HIS A 112 1.66 21.45 8.33
CA HIS A 112 2.22 22.80 8.32
C HIS A 112 1.75 23.60 9.54
N GLU A 113 0.48 23.48 9.92
CA GLU A 113 -0.06 24.09 11.15
C GLU A 113 0.71 23.61 12.39
N LEU A 114 0.86 22.28 12.58
CA LEU A 114 1.58 21.73 13.72
C LEU A 114 3.05 22.16 13.75
N ARG A 115 3.70 22.22 12.58
CA ARG A 115 5.10 22.72 12.50
C ARG A 115 5.20 24.16 12.92
N LYS A 116 4.23 25.01 12.53
CA LYS A 116 4.18 26.42 12.91
C LYS A 116 3.89 26.62 14.40
N GLU A 117 2.98 25.83 14.97
CA GLU A 117 2.56 25.95 16.36
C GLU A 117 3.58 25.38 17.35
N ARG A 118 4.19 24.24 17.02
CA ARG A 118 5.01 23.44 17.94
C ARG A 118 6.51 23.44 17.59
N GLY A 119 6.88 23.98 16.43
CA GLY A 119 8.27 24.17 16.05
C GLY A 119 9.09 22.86 16.13
N LYS A 120 10.09 22.87 17.01
CA LYS A 120 11.02 21.75 17.19
C LYS A 120 10.48 20.61 18.06
N ASP A 121 9.32 20.78 18.68
CA ASP A 121 8.73 19.73 19.56
C ASP A 121 8.06 18.62 18.76
N VAL A 122 7.98 18.77 17.45
CA VAL A 122 7.42 17.76 16.54
C VAL A 122 8.35 17.50 15.35
N VAL A 123 8.42 16.24 14.94
CA VAL A 123 9.07 15.81 13.70
C VAL A 123 8.04 15.10 12.82
N ILE A 124 7.89 15.59 11.60
CA ILE A 124 6.89 15.07 10.65
C ILE A 124 7.55 14.03 9.75
N PHE A 125 7.00 12.82 9.78
CA PHE A 125 7.42 11.70 8.94
C PHE A 125 6.41 11.55 7.79
N ASN A 126 6.61 12.31 6.71
CA ASN A 126 5.69 12.34 5.58
C ASN A 126 6.03 11.26 4.55
N GLN A 127 5.24 10.19 4.47
CA GLN A 127 5.49 9.08 3.53
C GLN A 127 5.58 9.48 2.05
N PHE A 128 5.03 10.62 1.66
CA PHE A 128 5.01 11.08 0.27
C PHE A 128 6.33 11.79 -0.14
N GLU A 129 7.16 12.14 0.85
CA GLU A 129 8.43 12.87 0.68
C GLU A 129 9.63 12.10 1.26
N GLU A 130 9.41 11.22 2.24
CA GLU A 130 10.47 10.48 2.92
C GLU A 130 11.04 9.36 2.05
N ILE A 131 12.31 9.45 1.75
CA ILE A 131 13.05 8.41 0.99
C ILE A 131 13.05 7.06 1.72
N GLY A 132 12.93 7.04 3.04
CA GLY A 132 12.78 5.81 3.84
C GLY A 132 11.63 4.91 3.35
N ASN A 133 10.51 5.49 2.91
CA ASN A 133 9.38 4.74 2.37
C ASN A 133 9.75 3.89 1.14
N PRO A 134 10.27 4.43 0.01
CA PRO A 134 10.68 3.60 -1.12
C PRO A 134 11.90 2.72 -0.80
N ILE A 135 12.84 3.14 0.05
CA ILE A 135 14.00 2.33 0.44
C ILE A 135 13.57 1.01 1.09
N TRP A 136 12.59 1.03 2.00
CA TRP A 136 12.04 -0.20 2.56
C TRP A 136 11.54 -1.14 1.48
N HIS A 137 10.73 -0.64 0.57
CA HIS A 137 10.16 -1.47 -0.48
C HIS A 137 11.19 -1.98 -1.48
N TYR A 138 12.20 -1.17 -1.77
CA TYR A 138 13.31 -1.59 -2.62
C TYR A 138 14.07 -2.76 -1.99
N HIS A 139 14.56 -2.61 -0.76
CA HIS A 139 15.44 -3.59 -0.14
C HIS A 139 14.73 -4.77 0.51
N VAL A 140 13.50 -4.61 0.99
CA VAL A 140 12.78 -5.67 1.69
C VAL A 140 11.69 -6.28 0.82
N THR A 141 10.75 -5.48 0.30
CA THR A 141 9.64 -6.01 -0.47
C THR A 141 10.10 -6.57 -1.82
N GLY A 142 10.97 -5.86 -2.52
CA GLY A 142 11.55 -6.31 -3.79
C GLY A 142 12.38 -7.57 -3.64
N ALA A 143 13.24 -7.63 -2.61
CA ALA A 143 14.03 -8.82 -2.31
C ALA A 143 13.13 -10.02 -1.94
N ALA A 144 12.11 -9.82 -1.12
CA ALA A 144 11.15 -10.87 -0.78
C ALA A 144 10.38 -11.38 -2.01
N ALA A 145 10.00 -10.47 -2.93
CA ALA A 145 9.34 -10.86 -4.18
C ALA A 145 10.25 -11.74 -5.05
N LEU A 146 11.53 -11.40 -5.17
CA LEU A 146 12.51 -12.21 -5.90
C LEU A 146 12.77 -13.54 -5.21
N GLU A 147 12.87 -13.57 -3.88
CA GLU A 147 13.01 -14.84 -3.14
C GLU A 147 11.81 -15.77 -3.38
N VAL A 148 10.58 -15.24 -3.34
CA VAL A 148 9.37 -16.02 -3.64
C VAL A 148 9.40 -16.50 -5.10
N PHE A 149 9.75 -15.61 -6.03
CA PHE A 149 9.88 -16.00 -7.45
C PHE A 149 10.84 -17.18 -7.62
N GLU A 150 12.04 -17.10 -7.03
CA GLU A 150 13.04 -18.18 -7.09
C GLU A 150 12.51 -19.52 -6.52
N LYS A 151 11.73 -19.48 -5.44
CA LYS A 151 11.13 -20.68 -4.82
C LYS A 151 10.00 -21.30 -5.63
N VAL A 152 9.27 -20.51 -6.41
CA VAL A 152 8.05 -20.99 -7.10
C VAL A 152 8.25 -21.17 -8.61
N LYS A 153 9.31 -20.61 -9.19
CA LYS A 153 9.57 -20.71 -10.63
C LYS A 153 9.86 -22.16 -11.05
N LYS A 154 9.48 -22.46 -12.28
CA LYS A 154 9.82 -23.69 -12.98
C LYS A 154 10.77 -23.35 -14.14
N PRO A 155 11.48 -24.33 -14.73
CA PRO A 155 12.25 -24.09 -15.94
C PRO A 155 11.41 -23.41 -17.03
N GLY A 156 11.91 -22.32 -17.60
CA GLY A 156 11.21 -21.50 -18.59
C GLY A 156 10.35 -20.37 -18.03
N ASN A 157 10.08 -20.34 -16.72
CA ASN A 157 9.34 -19.21 -16.14
C ASN A 157 10.18 -17.92 -16.09
N ARG A 158 9.50 -16.78 -16.29
CA ARG A 158 10.09 -15.45 -16.27
C ARG A 158 9.34 -14.54 -15.32
N MET A 159 10.07 -13.65 -14.66
CA MET A 159 9.51 -12.55 -13.86
C MET A 159 9.02 -11.48 -14.82
N SER A 160 7.72 -11.41 -15.07
CA SER A 160 7.15 -10.64 -16.17
C SER A 160 6.54 -9.32 -15.74
N ALA A 161 6.03 -9.24 -14.51
CA ALA A 161 5.48 -7.99 -13.98
C ALA A 161 5.53 -7.91 -12.45
N TRP A 162 5.67 -6.69 -11.95
CA TRP A 162 5.37 -6.29 -10.59
C TRP A 162 4.15 -5.37 -10.60
N VAL A 163 3.10 -5.73 -9.91
CA VAL A 163 1.86 -4.96 -9.84
C VAL A 163 1.65 -4.45 -8.42
N SER A 164 1.51 -3.15 -8.26
CA SER A 164 1.26 -2.56 -6.94
C SER A 164 0.29 -1.38 -7.00
N ALA A 165 -0.69 -1.41 -6.11
CA ALA A 165 -1.57 -0.28 -5.87
C ALA A 165 -0.76 0.89 -5.28
N THR A 166 -0.99 2.09 -5.79
CA THR A 166 -0.22 3.26 -5.44
C THR A 166 -1.06 4.34 -4.75
N GLY A 167 -0.48 4.93 -3.73
CA GLY A 167 -0.88 6.15 -3.06
C GLY A 167 0.40 6.94 -2.83
N SER A 168 1.18 6.61 -1.79
CA SER A 168 2.51 7.22 -1.56
C SER A 168 3.62 6.71 -2.49
N ALA A 169 3.32 5.82 -3.43
CA ALA A 169 4.23 5.24 -4.43
C ALA A 169 5.41 4.43 -3.88
N GLY A 170 5.52 4.21 -2.57
CA GLY A 170 6.65 3.46 -1.99
C GLY A 170 6.82 2.06 -2.59
N THR A 171 5.73 1.33 -2.83
CA THR A 171 5.75 -0.04 -3.38
C THR A 171 6.24 -0.13 -4.83
N ILE A 172 6.25 0.98 -5.57
CA ILE A 172 6.85 1.02 -6.92
C ILE A 172 8.34 0.72 -6.85
N ALA A 173 9.03 1.13 -5.79
CA ALA A 173 10.45 0.85 -5.60
C ALA A 173 10.80 -0.64 -5.44
N ALA A 174 9.86 -1.48 -5.05
CA ALA A 174 10.05 -2.93 -5.14
C ALA A 174 10.20 -3.38 -6.60
N GLY A 175 9.46 -2.75 -7.51
CA GLY A 175 9.62 -2.94 -8.94
C GLY A 175 10.98 -2.47 -9.45
N ASP A 176 11.52 -1.36 -8.92
CA ASP A 176 12.87 -0.88 -9.25
C ASP A 176 13.92 -1.95 -8.89
N HIS A 177 13.78 -2.57 -7.72
CA HIS A 177 14.64 -3.68 -7.30
C HIS A 177 14.53 -4.89 -8.24
N ILE A 178 13.31 -5.26 -8.61
CA ILE A 178 13.04 -6.37 -9.53
C ILE A 178 13.65 -6.10 -10.90
N LYS A 179 13.50 -4.89 -11.44
CA LYS A 179 14.08 -4.51 -12.75
C LYS A 179 15.61 -4.58 -12.79
N ASN A 180 16.31 -4.39 -11.68
CA ASN A 180 17.76 -4.55 -11.64
C ASN A 180 18.20 -6.01 -11.91
N VAL A 181 17.36 -6.98 -11.55
CA VAL A 181 17.64 -8.41 -11.77
C VAL A 181 16.94 -8.92 -13.03
N HIS A 182 15.73 -8.44 -13.30
CA HIS A 182 14.89 -8.78 -14.43
C HIS A 182 14.51 -7.52 -15.24
N PRO A 183 15.40 -6.99 -16.10
CA PRO A 183 15.18 -5.70 -16.78
C PRO A 183 13.95 -5.65 -17.68
N HIS A 184 13.43 -6.80 -18.08
CA HIS A 184 12.23 -6.91 -18.92
C HIS A 184 10.92 -6.97 -18.13
N ALA A 185 11.00 -7.07 -16.80
CA ALA A 185 9.81 -7.05 -15.94
C ALA A 185 9.11 -5.69 -16.04
N ARG A 186 7.79 -5.70 -16.22
CA ARG A 186 6.96 -4.50 -16.27
C ARG A 186 6.57 -4.07 -14.86
N ILE A 187 6.68 -2.78 -14.61
CA ILE A 187 6.22 -2.17 -13.36
C ILE A 187 4.86 -1.52 -13.60
N VAL A 188 3.87 -2.03 -12.93
CA VAL A 188 2.46 -1.68 -13.11
C VAL A 188 1.94 -0.97 -11.87
N ALA A 189 1.60 0.31 -12.02
CA ALA A 189 0.92 1.09 -10.99
C ALA A 189 -0.59 0.87 -11.09
N SER A 190 -1.23 0.42 -10.02
CA SER A 190 -2.68 0.28 -9.93
C SER A 190 -3.26 1.45 -9.15
N GLU A 191 -4.29 2.09 -9.67
CA GLU A 191 -5.01 3.19 -9.01
C GLU A 191 -6.52 3.06 -9.17
N ALA A 192 -7.29 3.82 -8.38
CA ALA A 192 -8.74 3.87 -8.54
C ALA A 192 -9.12 4.71 -9.76
N LEU A 193 -10.07 4.22 -10.57
CA LEU A 193 -10.62 4.97 -11.71
C LEU A 193 -11.26 6.30 -11.27
N GLN A 194 -11.80 6.34 -10.05
CA GLN A 194 -12.40 7.54 -9.45
C GLN A 194 -11.35 8.56 -8.98
N CYS A 195 -10.08 8.14 -8.84
CA CYS A 195 -8.94 9.00 -8.50
C CYS A 195 -7.75 8.67 -9.41
N PRO A 196 -7.85 8.97 -10.73
CA PRO A 196 -6.88 8.55 -11.74
C PRO A 196 -5.72 9.55 -11.83
N THR A 197 -4.96 9.71 -10.77
CA THR A 197 -3.90 10.73 -10.64
C THR A 197 -2.77 10.53 -11.64
N LEU A 198 -2.32 9.28 -11.83
CA LEU A 198 -1.27 8.96 -12.81
C LEU A 198 -1.84 8.89 -14.22
N TYR A 199 -3.02 8.31 -14.39
CA TYR A 199 -3.61 8.04 -15.70
C TYR A 199 -4.14 9.30 -16.38
N ASN A 200 -4.84 10.18 -15.64
CA ASN A 200 -5.54 11.35 -16.20
C ASN A 200 -5.27 12.66 -15.44
N CYS A 201 -4.30 12.73 -14.54
CA CYS A 201 -4.12 13.87 -13.63
C CYS A 201 -5.42 14.23 -12.89
N GLY A 202 -6.26 13.20 -12.61
CA GLY A 202 -7.59 13.35 -12.05
C GLY A 202 -7.59 13.15 -10.53
N PHE A 203 -8.69 13.56 -9.91
CA PHE A 203 -8.91 13.40 -8.47
C PHE A 203 -10.38 13.19 -8.17
N GLY A 204 -10.66 12.31 -7.20
CA GLY A 204 -11.98 12.08 -6.66
C GLY A 204 -11.96 11.13 -5.46
N GLY A 205 -13.08 11.09 -4.74
CA GLY A 205 -13.28 10.12 -3.66
C GLY A 205 -13.52 8.72 -4.23
N HIS A 206 -13.02 7.70 -3.52
CA HIS A 206 -13.21 6.29 -3.87
C HIS A 206 -13.26 5.43 -2.59
N ARG A 207 -13.65 4.17 -2.73
CA ARG A 207 -13.82 3.23 -1.62
C ARG A 207 -12.66 2.25 -1.42
N ILE A 208 -11.59 2.35 -2.20
CA ILE A 208 -10.41 1.49 -2.06
C ILE A 208 -9.47 2.11 -1.04
N GLU A 209 -9.73 1.87 0.26
CA GLU A 209 -8.91 2.41 1.34
C GLU A 209 -7.44 1.99 1.24
N GLY A 210 -6.53 2.94 1.46
CA GLY A 210 -5.07 2.73 1.50
C GLY A 210 -4.34 3.06 0.21
N ILE A 211 -5.04 3.52 -0.83
CA ILE A 211 -4.46 3.99 -2.10
C ILE A 211 -5.02 5.36 -2.49
N GLY A 212 -4.43 5.97 -3.51
CA GLY A 212 -4.87 7.26 -4.05
C GLY A 212 -4.16 8.46 -3.42
N ASP A 213 -4.03 9.51 -4.21
CA ASP A 213 -3.50 10.82 -3.83
C ASP A 213 -4.02 11.87 -4.81
N LYS A 214 -4.03 13.14 -4.42
CA LYS A 214 -4.29 14.30 -5.31
C LYS A 214 -3.12 14.62 -6.24
N HIS A 215 -1.92 14.22 -5.84
CA HIS A 215 -0.67 14.56 -6.50
C HIS A 215 0.19 13.31 -6.71
N ILE A 216 1.04 13.34 -7.71
CA ILE A 216 2.09 12.33 -7.85
C ILE A 216 3.10 12.57 -6.72
N PRO A 217 3.33 11.59 -5.83
CA PRO A 217 4.24 11.74 -4.71
C PRO A 217 5.68 12.03 -5.18
N TRP A 218 6.40 12.83 -4.41
CA TRP A 218 7.81 13.13 -4.69
C TRP A 218 8.68 11.88 -4.84
N VAL A 219 8.39 10.84 -4.07
CA VAL A 219 9.16 9.57 -4.07
C VAL A 219 8.78 8.64 -5.22
N HIS A 220 7.83 9.00 -6.09
CA HIS A 220 7.40 8.15 -7.21
C HIS A 220 8.44 8.13 -8.33
N ASN A 221 8.97 6.94 -8.62
CA ASN A 221 9.85 6.75 -9.77
C ASN A 221 9.03 6.53 -11.06
N ALA A 222 8.58 7.65 -11.65
CA ALA A 222 7.80 7.62 -12.88
C ALA A 222 8.58 7.03 -14.07
N ARG A 223 9.90 7.11 -14.05
CA ARG A 223 10.76 6.58 -15.12
C ARG A 223 10.67 5.05 -15.24
N ASN A 224 10.45 4.36 -14.14
CA ASN A 224 10.35 2.90 -14.11
C ASN A 224 8.90 2.39 -14.08
N THR A 225 7.91 3.28 -14.07
CA THR A 225 6.50 2.88 -14.18
C THR A 225 6.15 2.68 -15.64
N ASP A 226 5.98 1.41 -16.05
CA ASP A 226 5.73 1.06 -17.47
C ASP A 226 4.25 1.15 -17.83
N VAL A 227 3.36 0.86 -16.87
CA VAL A 227 1.92 0.77 -17.09
C VAL A 227 1.16 1.37 -15.91
N VAL A 228 0.09 2.08 -16.19
CA VAL A 228 -0.90 2.50 -15.21
C VAL A 228 -2.22 1.80 -15.50
N VAL A 229 -2.80 1.14 -14.50
CA VAL A 229 -4.09 0.45 -14.61
C VAL A 229 -5.07 1.07 -13.64
N ALA A 230 -6.10 1.72 -14.19
CA ALA A 230 -7.19 2.27 -13.39
C ALA A 230 -8.28 1.21 -13.15
N ILE A 231 -8.67 1.03 -11.89
CA ILE A 231 -9.66 0.04 -11.43
C ILE A 231 -10.87 0.75 -10.85
N ASP A 232 -12.04 0.43 -11.38
CA ASP A 232 -13.31 0.88 -10.81
C ASP A 232 -13.48 0.31 -9.39
N ASP A 233 -13.70 1.19 -8.42
CA ASP A 233 -13.86 0.81 -7.02
C ASP A 233 -15.08 -0.09 -6.78
N GLU A 234 -16.14 0.05 -7.58
CA GLU A 234 -17.30 -0.83 -7.55
C GLU A 234 -16.92 -2.29 -7.83
N ASN A 235 -16.02 -2.54 -8.77
CA ASN A 235 -15.53 -3.89 -9.06
C ASN A 235 -14.74 -4.45 -7.87
N CYS A 236 -13.96 -3.63 -7.18
CA CYS A 236 -13.26 -4.05 -5.96
C CYS A 236 -14.26 -4.41 -4.86
N MET A 237 -15.30 -3.59 -4.65
CA MET A 237 -16.33 -3.85 -3.63
C MET A 237 -17.13 -5.11 -3.92
N ARG A 238 -17.49 -5.35 -5.18
CA ARG A 238 -18.19 -6.57 -5.59
C ARG A 238 -17.35 -7.82 -5.34
N LEU A 239 -16.07 -7.81 -5.71
CA LEU A 239 -15.17 -8.93 -5.44
C LEU A 239 -14.91 -9.11 -3.94
N LEU A 240 -14.79 -8.02 -3.18
CA LEU A 240 -14.68 -8.09 -1.72
C LEU A 240 -15.87 -8.81 -1.11
N SER A 241 -17.09 -8.49 -1.57
CA SER A 241 -18.32 -9.18 -1.15
C SER A 241 -18.29 -10.66 -1.53
N VAL A 242 -17.93 -10.99 -2.79
CA VAL A 242 -17.84 -12.38 -3.27
C VAL A 242 -16.84 -13.19 -2.44
N PHE A 243 -15.72 -12.61 -2.06
CA PHE A 243 -14.65 -13.28 -1.34
C PHE A 243 -14.92 -13.46 0.16
N ASN A 244 -15.85 -12.69 0.75
CA ASN A 244 -16.06 -12.65 2.19
C ASN A 244 -17.48 -12.98 2.65
N THR A 245 -18.41 -13.31 1.74
CA THR A 245 -19.78 -13.64 2.12
C THR A 245 -20.13 -15.10 1.80
N PRO A 246 -21.01 -15.72 2.59
CA PRO A 246 -21.49 -17.09 2.31
C PRO A 246 -22.08 -17.24 0.90
N GLY A 247 -22.89 -16.27 0.45
CA GLY A 247 -23.46 -16.28 -0.90
C GLY A 247 -22.41 -16.19 -2.01
N GLY A 248 -21.38 -15.38 -1.80
CA GLY A 248 -20.23 -15.30 -2.70
C GLY A 248 -19.45 -16.61 -2.76
N HIS A 249 -19.20 -17.25 -1.61
CA HIS A 249 -18.55 -18.57 -1.56
C HIS A 249 -19.36 -19.65 -2.28
N GLU A 250 -20.68 -19.66 -2.13
CA GLU A 250 -21.54 -20.59 -2.87
C GLU A 250 -21.49 -20.35 -4.39
N MET A 251 -21.45 -19.09 -4.81
CA MET A 251 -21.29 -18.74 -6.23
C MET A 251 -19.96 -19.26 -6.78
N LEU A 252 -18.86 -19.09 -6.05
CA LEU A 252 -17.55 -19.60 -6.44
C LEU A 252 -17.52 -21.13 -6.51
N LYS A 253 -18.13 -21.83 -5.56
CA LYS A 253 -18.30 -23.30 -5.60
C LYS A 253 -19.05 -23.75 -6.83
N LYS A 254 -20.18 -23.09 -7.16
CA LYS A 254 -20.96 -23.38 -8.38
C LYS A 254 -20.15 -23.13 -9.66
N ALA A 255 -19.20 -22.17 -9.63
CA ALA A 255 -18.27 -21.92 -10.71
C ALA A 255 -17.09 -22.92 -10.77
N GLY A 256 -17.07 -23.92 -9.89
CA GLY A 256 -16.04 -24.96 -9.86
C GLY A 256 -14.75 -24.60 -9.12
N ILE A 257 -14.75 -23.52 -8.35
CA ILE A 257 -13.58 -23.12 -7.55
C ILE A 257 -13.48 -24.02 -6.32
N LYS A 258 -12.29 -24.58 -6.10
CA LYS A 258 -12.01 -25.47 -4.98
C LYS A 258 -12.14 -24.77 -3.63
N GLN A 259 -12.64 -25.49 -2.61
CA GLN A 259 -12.81 -24.95 -1.27
C GLN A 259 -11.52 -24.38 -0.67
N GLU A 260 -10.40 -25.06 -0.87
CA GLU A 260 -9.08 -24.64 -0.40
C GLU A 260 -8.67 -23.24 -0.94
N VAL A 261 -9.10 -22.91 -2.16
CA VAL A 261 -8.89 -21.57 -2.74
C VAL A 261 -9.83 -20.57 -2.10
N ILE A 262 -11.10 -20.92 -1.95
CA ILE A 262 -12.13 -20.06 -1.36
C ILE A 262 -11.73 -19.66 0.07
N ASP A 263 -11.23 -20.59 0.87
CA ASP A 263 -10.80 -20.36 2.27
C ASP A 263 -9.66 -19.34 2.38
N GLN A 264 -8.87 -19.16 1.32
CA GLN A 264 -7.77 -18.20 1.28
C GLN A 264 -8.17 -16.81 0.78
N LEU A 265 -9.33 -16.65 0.15
CA LEU A 265 -9.73 -15.38 -0.45
C LEU A 265 -9.90 -14.24 0.58
N SER A 266 -10.25 -14.57 1.82
CA SER A 266 -10.34 -13.63 2.94
C SER A 266 -8.98 -13.03 3.36
N LEU A 267 -7.86 -13.58 2.88
CA LEU A 267 -6.53 -13.01 3.08
C LEU A 267 -6.30 -11.74 2.25
N MET A 268 -7.14 -11.52 1.22
CA MET A 268 -7.04 -10.37 0.34
C MET A 268 -7.88 -9.20 0.85
N GLY A 269 -7.22 -8.14 1.32
CA GLY A 269 -7.87 -6.85 1.60
C GLY A 269 -8.24 -6.11 0.31
N ILE A 270 -8.95 -4.99 0.45
CA ILE A 270 -9.51 -4.25 -0.70
C ILE A 270 -8.45 -3.78 -1.71
N SER A 271 -7.31 -3.26 -1.28
CA SER A 271 -6.22 -2.87 -2.17
C SER A 271 -5.53 -4.08 -2.82
N SER A 272 -5.52 -5.25 -2.16
CA SER A 272 -5.04 -6.50 -2.76
C SER A 272 -5.95 -6.96 -3.90
N ILE A 273 -7.26 -6.78 -3.76
CA ILE A 273 -8.22 -7.07 -4.83
C ILE A 273 -7.97 -6.15 -6.03
N SER A 274 -7.72 -4.87 -5.81
CA SER A 274 -7.30 -3.94 -6.88
C SER A 274 -6.06 -4.45 -7.60
N ASN A 275 -5.04 -4.91 -6.86
CA ASN A 275 -3.83 -5.50 -7.44
C ASN A 275 -4.12 -6.75 -8.27
N VAL A 276 -4.99 -7.65 -7.80
CA VAL A 276 -5.36 -8.87 -8.56
C VAL A 276 -6.07 -8.50 -9.85
N ILE A 277 -7.03 -7.56 -9.83
CA ILE A 277 -7.71 -7.09 -11.05
C ILE A 277 -6.70 -6.47 -12.01
N SER A 278 -5.77 -5.64 -11.51
CA SER A 278 -4.73 -5.03 -12.33
C SER A 278 -3.79 -6.06 -12.93
N ALA A 279 -3.40 -7.09 -12.18
CA ALA A 279 -2.57 -8.19 -12.67
C ALA A 279 -3.28 -8.98 -13.78
N VAL A 280 -4.57 -9.27 -13.62
CA VAL A 280 -5.38 -9.91 -14.67
C VAL A 280 -5.47 -9.06 -15.93
N LYS A 281 -5.72 -7.75 -15.78
CA LYS A 281 -5.75 -6.82 -16.93
C LYS A 281 -4.39 -6.75 -17.62
N THR A 282 -3.31 -6.68 -16.85
CA THR A 282 -1.93 -6.67 -17.37
C THR A 282 -1.62 -7.95 -18.14
N ALA A 283 -1.94 -9.11 -17.56
CA ALA A 283 -1.72 -10.40 -18.21
C ALA A 283 -2.49 -10.51 -19.55
N LYS A 284 -3.72 -9.99 -19.61
CA LYS A 284 -4.51 -9.92 -20.85
C LYS A 284 -3.94 -8.94 -21.85
N MET A 285 -3.54 -7.74 -21.40
CA MET A 285 -3.01 -6.68 -22.28
C MET A 285 -1.73 -7.12 -22.98
N PHE A 286 -0.88 -7.87 -22.29
CA PHE A 286 0.41 -8.31 -22.82
C PHE A 286 0.41 -9.79 -23.26
N GLU A 287 -0.78 -10.41 -23.38
CA GLU A 287 -0.95 -11.80 -23.84
C GLU A 287 -0.04 -12.77 -23.10
N MET A 288 0.12 -12.56 -21.77
CA MET A 288 1.01 -13.35 -20.93
C MET A 288 0.57 -14.82 -20.90
N ASP A 289 1.54 -15.73 -21.01
CA ASP A 289 1.34 -17.18 -21.07
C ASP A 289 1.66 -17.88 -19.71
N GLU A 290 1.67 -19.21 -19.70
CA GLU A 290 1.95 -20.04 -18.52
C GLU A 290 3.38 -19.93 -17.98
N ASN A 291 4.29 -19.30 -18.72
CA ASN A 291 5.67 -19.04 -18.27
C ASN A 291 5.80 -17.68 -17.58
N ASP A 292 4.80 -16.82 -17.66
CA ASP A 292 4.80 -15.49 -17.04
C ASP A 292 4.35 -15.56 -15.56
N ILE A 293 5.15 -14.95 -14.69
CA ILE A 293 4.85 -14.77 -13.26
C ILE A 293 4.91 -13.28 -12.92
#